data_ccfc05f76c8587bb3585eb79fbcd8970
#
_entry.id   ccfc05f76c8587bb3585eb79fbcd8970
#
_cell.length_a   1.000
_cell.length_b   1.000
_cell.length_c   1.000
_cell.angle_alpha   90.00
_cell.angle_beta   90.00
_cell.angle_gamma   90.00
#
_symmetry.space_group_name_H-M   'P 1'
#
loop_
_entity.id
_entity.type
_entity.pdbx_description
1 polymer ?
#
loop_
_entity_poly.entity_id
_entity_poly.type
_entity_poly.pdbx_seq_one_letter_code
_entity_poly.pdbx_strand_id
1 'polypeptide(L)'
;MLKGIVLAGGSGTRLYPITLGVSKQLLPIYDKPMVYYPLSALMLAGIREILIVTTPTDRCQFERLLGDGSQWGVHIVYAEQPQPRGLAEAFIIGADFIGHDRVAMVLGDNIFFGNGLPKLLAGAAARERGATVFAYHVRDPERYGVVTFNRDDVAVSIEEKPTRPTSNWAITGLYFFDNDVVRYASDVRPSARGELEITDLQMRYLDAGRLHVERMGRGFAWLDTGTFESLIDAASFVQTLELRQGMKVACLEEIAFRMGFIDRSRVLRLAKSLEKSGYGKYLMELFGPG
;
A
#
# COMPACT_ATOMS: atom_id res chain seq x y z
N MET A 1 -18.68 -1.48 5.61
CA MET A 1 -17.67 -2.34 4.95
C MET A 1 -16.31 -1.67 5.07
N LEU A 2 -15.19 -2.33 4.75
CA LEU A 2 -13.88 -1.70 4.61
C LEU A 2 -13.44 -1.78 3.15
N LYS A 3 -13.18 -0.64 2.52
CA LYS A 3 -12.72 -0.51 1.13
C LYS A 3 -11.25 -0.18 1.08
N GLY A 4 -10.60 -0.37 -0.06
CA GLY A 4 -9.18 -0.11 -0.24
C GLY A 4 -8.92 0.93 -1.34
N ILE A 5 -7.88 1.74 -1.16
CA ILE A 5 -7.33 2.61 -2.19
C ILE A 5 -5.86 2.26 -2.36
N VAL A 6 -5.44 1.98 -3.58
CA VAL A 6 -4.03 1.98 -3.96
C VAL A 6 -3.75 3.31 -4.67
N LEU A 7 -2.92 4.15 -4.06
CA LEU A 7 -2.52 5.40 -4.69
C LEU A 7 -1.28 5.17 -5.57
N ALA A 8 -1.52 5.06 -6.85
CA ALA A 8 -0.53 4.78 -7.88
C ALA A 8 -0.34 5.97 -8.85
N GLY A 9 -0.56 7.17 -8.35
CA GLY A 9 -0.31 8.44 -9.04
C GLY A 9 1.13 8.93 -8.87
N GLY A 10 1.39 10.11 -9.41
CA GLY A 10 2.69 10.77 -9.31
C GLY A 10 3.54 10.63 -10.57
N SER A 11 4.42 11.62 -10.79
CA SER A 11 5.21 11.76 -12.02
C SER A 11 6.41 10.82 -12.11
N GLY A 12 6.82 10.19 -10.99
CA GLY A 12 7.98 9.29 -10.96
C GLY A 12 9.31 9.93 -11.37
N THR A 13 9.42 11.25 -11.37
CA THR A 13 10.57 12.02 -11.94
C THR A 13 11.93 11.64 -11.38
N ARG A 14 11.99 11.17 -10.13
CA ARG A 14 13.24 10.69 -9.51
C ARG A 14 13.80 9.43 -10.16
N LEU A 15 13.01 8.74 -10.98
CA LEU A 15 13.39 7.53 -11.71
C LEU A 15 13.49 7.75 -13.22
N TYR A 16 13.58 9.01 -13.67
CA TYR A 16 13.88 9.27 -15.08
C TYR A 16 15.26 8.73 -15.46
N PRO A 17 15.43 8.19 -16.69
CA PRO A 17 14.44 8.16 -17.79
C PRO A 17 13.47 6.97 -17.79
N ILE A 18 13.57 6.00 -16.88
CA ILE A 18 12.75 4.77 -16.89
C ILE A 18 11.25 5.10 -16.88
N THR A 19 10.85 6.03 -16.03
CA THR A 19 9.44 6.41 -15.84
C THR A 19 8.91 7.42 -16.86
N LEU A 20 9.65 7.70 -17.93
CA LEU A 20 9.12 8.43 -19.09
C LEU A 20 8.14 7.58 -19.92
N GLY A 21 8.32 6.26 -19.93
CA GLY A 21 7.54 5.34 -20.76
C GLY A 21 6.61 4.43 -19.98
N VAL A 22 6.71 4.39 -18.64
CA VAL A 22 5.93 3.48 -17.80
C VAL A 22 5.74 4.06 -16.40
N SER A 23 4.55 3.87 -15.82
CA SER A 23 4.31 4.22 -14.43
C SER A 23 5.31 3.50 -13.51
N LYS A 24 5.81 4.22 -12.49
CA LYS A 24 6.72 3.67 -11.47
C LYS A 24 6.18 2.37 -10.87
N GLN A 25 4.90 2.34 -10.54
CA GLN A 25 4.26 1.21 -9.85
C GLN A 25 4.08 -0.03 -10.76
N LEU A 26 4.37 0.11 -12.06
CA LEU A 26 4.39 -1.00 -13.02
C LEU A 26 5.80 -1.55 -13.26
N LEU A 27 6.84 -0.90 -12.71
CA LEU A 27 8.21 -1.42 -12.75
C LEU A 27 8.30 -2.74 -12.00
N PRO A 28 9.14 -3.67 -12.47
CA PRO A 28 9.31 -4.94 -11.78
C PRO A 28 10.08 -4.77 -10.47
N ILE A 29 9.59 -5.41 -9.42
CA ILE A 29 10.34 -5.70 -8.20
C ILE A 29 10.56 -7.20 -8.18
N TYR A 30 11.75 -7.62 -8.56
CA TYR A 30 12.17 -9.00 -8.81
C TYR A 30 11.34 -9.66 -9.91
N ASP A 31 10.29 -10.41 -9.60
CA ASP A 31 9.56 -11.29 -10.53
C ASP A 31 8.11 -10.83 -10.83
N LYS A 32 7.68 -9.70 -10.28
CA LYS A 32 6.32 -9.18 -10.46
C LYS A 32 6.27 -7.64 -10.44
N PRO A 33 5.20 -7.02 -10.98
CA PRO A 33 5.04 -5.58 -10.93
C PRO A 33 4.94 -5.05 -9.49
N MET A 34 5.51 -3.89 -9.23
CA MET A 34 5.53 -3.24 -7.92
C MET A 34 4.13 -3.13 -7.29
N VAL A 35 3.11 -2.80 -8.06
CA VAL A 35 1.72 -2.63 -7.56
C VAL A 35 1.13 -3.90 -6.91
N TYR A 36 1.69 -5.08 -7.18
CA TYR A 36 1.25 -6.33 -6.55
C TYR A 36 1.49 -6.32 -5.04
N TYR A 37 2.56 -5.68 -4.58
CA TYR A 37 2.92 -5.62 -3.17
C TYR A 37 1.91 -4.81 -2.34
N PRO A 38 1.59 -3.55 -2.65
CA PRO A 38 0.56 -2.81 -1.94
C PRO A 38 -0.83 -3.45 -2.10
N LEU A 39 -1.16 -3.97 -3.29
CA LEU A 39 -2.43 -4.69 -3.51
C LEU A 39 -2.53 -5.92 -2.58
N SER A 40 -1.42 -6.67 -2.42
CA SER A 40 -1.37 -7.81 -1.50
C SER A 40 -1.65 -7.42 -0.05
N ALA A 41 -1.17 -6.24 0.40
CA ALA A 41 -1.43 -5.75 1.75
C ALA A 41 -2.93 -5.49 1.99
N LEU A 42 -3.63 -4.90 1.03
CA LEU A 42 -5.08 -4.71 1.10
C LEU A 42 -5.83 -6.06 1.12
N MET A 43 -5.43 -7.01 0.27
CA MET A 43 -6.03 -8.35 0.24
C MET A 43 -5.81 -9.10 1.55
N LEU A 44 -4.61 -9.02 2.15
CA LEU A 44 -4.30 -9.60 3.46
C LEU A 44 -5.10 -8.96 4.60
N ALA A 45 -5.51 -7.70 4.45
CA ALA A 45 -6.43 -7.02 5.37
C ALA A 45 -7.90 -7.47 5.19
N GLY A 46 -8.20 -8.38 4.25
CA GLY A 46 -9.55 -8.85 3.96
C GLY A 46 -10.35 -7.94 3.00
N ILE A 47 -9.70 -6.96 2.39
CA ILE A 47 -10.36 -5.98 1.52
C ILE A 47 -10.55 -6.56 0.13
N ARG A 48 -11.77 -6.43 -0.41
CA ARG A 48 -12.14 -6.92 -1.74
C ARG A 48 -12.60 -5.83 -2.71
N GLU A 49 -13.10 -4.70 -2.20
CA GLU A 49 -13.48 -3.54 -2.99
C GLU A 49 -12.28 -2.57 -3.02
N ILE A 50 -11.67 -2.35 -4.19
CA ILE A 50 -10.39 -1.64 -4.31
C ILE A 50 -10.49 -0.60 -5.42
N LEU A 51 -10.07 0.62 -5.11
CA LEU A 51 -9.90 1.72 -6.05
C LEU A 51 -8.41 1.91 -6.34
N ILE A 52 -8.03 1.87 -7.60
CA ILE A 52 -6.69 2.28 -8.06
C ILE A 52 -6.79 3.74 -8.50
N VAL A 53 -6.10 4.63 -7.78
CA VAL A 53 -5.97 6.04 -8.17
C VAL A 53 -4.66 6.20 -8.92
N THR A 54 -4.73 6.57 -10.19
CA THR A 54 -3.57 6.67 -11.09
C THR A 54 -3.61 7.94 -11.92
N THR A 55 -2.58 8.18 -12.75
CA THR A 55 -2.61 9.29 -13.70
C THR A 55 -3.48 8.95 -14.92
N PRO A 56 -4.05 9.94 -15.62
CA PRO A 56 -4.80 9.68 -16.87
C PRO A 56 -3.98 8.92 -17.92
N THR A 57 -2.68 9.20 -17.99
CA THR A 57 -1.75 8.57 -18.95
C THR A 57 -1.49 7.10 -18.67
N ASP A 58 -1.46 6.71 -17.40
CA ASP A 58 -1.07 5.36 -16.99
C ASP A 58 -2.25 4.42 -16.80
N ARG A 59 -3.47 4.96 -16.70
CA ARG A 59 -4.70 4.22 -16.39
C ARG A 59 -4.85 2.95 -17.24
N CYS A 60 -4.71 3.08 -18.55
CA CYS A 60 -4.88 1.95 -19.47
C CYS A 60 -3.86 0.80 -19.21
N GLN A 61 -2.68 1.12 -18.71
CA GLN A 61 -1.66 0.13 -18.37
C GLN A 61 -2.05 -0.65 -17.10
N PHE A 62 -2.60 0.04 -16.08
CA PHE A 62 -3.14 -0.61 -14.88
C PHE A 62 -4.36 -1.47 -15.20
N GLU A 63 -5.30 -0.96 -15.99
CA GLU A 63 -6.48 -1.72 -16.43
C GLU A 63 -6.09 -2.99 -17.21
N ARG A 64 -5.08 -2.89 -18.09
CA ARG A 64 -4.55 -4.04 -18.81
C ARG A 64 -3.89 -5.07 -17.91
N LEU A 65 -3.17 -4.63 -16.86
CA LEU A 65 -2.46 -5.52 -15.94
C LEU A 65 -3.39 -6.18 -14.93
N LEU A 66 -4.26 -5.40 -14.30
CA LEU A 66 -5.04 -5.84 -13.13
C LEU A 66 -6.49 -6.22 -13.48
N GLY A 67 -6.99 -5.78 -14.66
CA GLY A 67 -8.38 -5.99 -15.06
C GLY A 67 -9.36 -5.42 -14.04
N ASP A 68 -10.46 -6.11 -13.83
CA ASP A 68 -11.47 -5.79 -12.80
C ASP A 68 -11.21 -6.50 -11.47
N GLY A 69 -10.09 -7.24 -11.34
CA GLY A 69 -9.72 -7.98 -10.13
C GLY A 69 -10.48 -9.28 -9.91
N SER A 70 -11.47 -9.59 -10.74
CA SER A 70 -12.32 -10.78 -10.57
C SER A 70 -11.51 -12.09 -10.57
N GLN A 71 -10.36 -12.13 -11.26
CA GLN A 71 -9.46 -13.29 -11.27
C GLN A 71 -8.98 -13.66 -9.87
N TRP A 72 -8.82 -12.69 -8.96
CA TRP A 72 -8.43 -12.89 -7.56
C TRP A 72 -9.60 -12.82 -6.57
N GLY A 73 -10.85 -12.73 -7.08
CA GLY A 73 -12.05 -12.61 -6.25
C GLY A 73 -12.18 -11.27 -5.53
N VAL A 74 -11.54 -10.22 -6.04
CA VAL A 74 -11.70 -8.83 -5.63
C VAL A 74 -12.40 -8.05 -6.76
N HIS A 75 -12.84 -6.83 -6.46
CA HIS A 75 -13.40 -5.90 -7.44
C HIS A 75 -12.54 -4.64 -7.49
N ILE A 76 -11.95 -4.37 -8.64
CA ILE A 76 -11.05 -3.24 -8.86
C ILE A 76 -11.75 -2.22 -9.78
N VAL A 77 -11.79 -0.99 -9.33
CA VAL A 77 -12.20 0.18 -10.12
C VAL A 77 -11.06 1.19 -10.20
N TYR A 78 -11.15 2.12 -11.13
CA TYR A 78 -10.06 3.05 -11.43
C TYR A 78 -10.56 4.48 -11.40
N ALA A 79 -9.75 5.38 -10.80
CA ALA A 79 -9.96 6.82 -10.84
C ALA A 79 -8.65 7.52 -11.22
N GLU A 80 -8.79 8.75 -11.69
CA GLU A 80 -7.68 9.53 -12.19
C GLU A 80 -7.35 10.68 -11.25
N GLN A 81 -6.05 10.85 -10.96
CA GLN A 81 -5.47 12.02 -10.34
C GLN A 81 -4.65 12.76 -11.40
N PRO A 82 -5.20 13.80 -12.05
CA PRO A 82 -4.54 14.48 -13.16
C PRO A 82 -3.24 15.20 -12.79
N GLN A 83 -3.14 15.63 -11.53
CA GLN A 83 -1.97 16.34 -10.98
C GLN A 83 -1.62 15.78 -9.60
N PRO A 84 -0.34 15.72 -9.22
CA PRO A 84 0.10 15.21 -7.91
C PRO A 84 -0.13 16.25 -6.81
N ARG A 85 -1.37 16.47 -6.41
CA ARG A 85 -1.76 17.47 -5.39
C ARG A 85 -1.65 16.97 -3.96
N GLY A 86 -1.01 15.84 -3.74
CA GLY A 86 -0.81 15.26 -2.40
C GLY A 86 -1.63 14.00 -2.15
N LEU A 87 -1.28 13.30 -1.07
CA LEU A 87 -1.86 11.99 -0.76
C LEU A 87 -3.31 12.08 -0.30
N ALA A 88 -3.68 13.14 0.43
CA ALA A 88 -5.04 13.34 0.93
C ALA A 88 -6.07 13.54 -0.18
N GLU A 89 -5.66 13.99 -1.37
CA GLU A 89 -6.56 14.14 -2.52
C GLU A 89 -7.21 12.80 -2.95
N ALA A 90 -6.54 11.67 -2.68
CA ALA A 90 -7.08 10.36 -3.01
C ALA A 90 -8.45 10.08 -2.34
N PHE A 91 -8.70 10.62 -1.16
CA PHE A 91 -9.99 10.48 -0.47
C PHE A 91 -11.07 11.37 -1.06
N ILE A 92 -10.71 12.51 -1.63
CA ILE A 92 -11.62 13.40 -2.35
C ILE A 92 -12.02 12.78 -3.68
N ILE A 93 -11.03 12.28 -4.45
CA ILE A 93 -11.25 11.57 -5.72
C ILE A 93 -12.07 10.29 -5.49
N GLY A 94 -11.78 9.57 -4.42
CA GLY A 94 -12.45 8.33 -4.06
C GLY A 94 -13.75 8.49 -3.27
N ALA A 95 -14.26 9.72 -3.06
CA ALA A 95 -15.40 9.96 -2.16
C ALA A 95 -16.64 9.14 -2.51
N ASP A 96 -17.03 9.09 -3.78
CA ASP A 96 -18.17 8.31 -4.25
C ASP A 96 -17.94 6.79 -4.10
N PHE A 97 -16.72 6.32 -4.37
CA PHE A 97 -16.34 4.94 -4.15
C PHE A 97 -16.39 4.58 -2.65
N ILE A 98 -15.85 5.43 -1.78
CA ILE A 98 -15.86 5.22 -0.33
C ILE A 98 -17.31 5.21 0.19
N GLY A 99 -18.12 6.18 -0.22
CA GLY A 99 -19.49 6.35 0.27
C GLY A 99 -19.52 6.52 1.78
N HIS A 100 -20.22 5.65 2.48
CA HIS A 100 -20.33 5.65 3.94
C HIS A 100 -19.43 4.62 4.62
N ASP A 101 -18.55 3.97 3.88
CA ASP A 101 -17.69 2.90 4.38
C ASP A 101 -16.38 3.44 4.97
N ARG A 102 -15.70 2.58 5.73
CA ARG A 102 -14.31 2.80 6.15
C ARG A 102 -13.38 2.56 4.96
N VAL A 103 -12.18 3.12 5.02
CA VAL A 103 -11.22 2.99 3.94
C VAL A 103 -9.80 2.75 4.45
N ALA A 104 -9.10 1.81 3.83
CA ALA A 104 -7.65 1.69 3.92
C ALA A 104 -7.02 2.28 2.67
N MET A 105 -5.93 3.01 2.80
CA MET A 105 -5.12 3.48 1.69
C MET A 105 -3.70 2.97 1.82
N VAL A 106 -3.14 2.51 0.71
CA VAL A 106 -1.74 2.12 0.59
C VAL A 106 -1.10 2.84 -0.58
N LEU A 107 0.15 3.30 -0.38
CA LEU A 107 0.93 3.90 -1.45
C LEU A 107 1.42 2.81 -2.41
N GLY A 108 1.25 3.04 -3.70
CA GLY A 108 1.51 2.06 -4.77
C GLY A 108 2.97 1.65 -4.94
N ASP A 109 3.88 2.31 -4.23
CA ASP A 109 5.32 2.07 -4.23
C ASP A 109 5.87 1.55 -2.91
N ASN A 110 4.98 1.15 -1.98
CA ASN A 110 5.38 0.63 -0.67
C ASN A 110 5.28 -0.90 -0.63
N ILE A 111 6.32 -1.51 -0.11
CA ILE A 111 6.42 -2.96 0.12
C ILE A 111 6.43 -3.21 1.61
N PHE A 112 5.54 -4.10 2.05
CA PHE A 112 5.47 -4.55 3.44
C PHE A 112 5.74 -6.05 3.50
N PHE A 113 6.63 -6.45 4.39
CA PHE A 113 6.91 -7.86 4.67
C PHE A 113 7.19 -8.05 6.16
N GLY A 114 6.76 -9.17 6.70
CA GLY A 114 7.09 -9.53 8.08
C GLY A 114 6.20 -10.63 8.64
N ASN A 115 6.77 -11.38 9.58
CA ASN A 115 6.00 -12.37 10.33
C ASN A 115 4.95 -11.66 11.19
N GLY A 116 3.68 -12.02 11.01
CA GLY A 116 2.57 -11.39 11.70
C GLY A 116 1.94 -10.20 10.96
N LEU A 117 2.40 -9.84 9.76
CA LEU A 117 1.77 -8.80 8.95
C LEU A 117 0.26 -9.02 8.77
N PRO A 118 -0.25 -10.21 8.42
CA PRO A 118 -1.70 -10.44 8.31
C PRO A 118 -2.46 -10.15 9.61
N LYS A 119 -1.88 -10.51 10.78
CA LYS A 119 -2.49 -10.24 12.08
C LYS A 119 -2.54 -8.74 12.39
N LEU A 120 -1.45 -8.03 12.07
CA LEU A 120 -1.35 -6.58 12.24
C LEU A 120 -2.41 -5.86 11.40
N LEU A 121 -2.53 -6.25 10.13
CA LEU A 121 -3.52 -5.71 9.19
C LEU A 121 -4.97 -6.03 9.61
N ALA A 122 -5.24 -7.26 10.05
CA ALA A 122 -6.55 -7.65 10.54
C ALA A 122 -6.94 -6.85 11.81
N GLY A 123 -5.98 -6.59 12.71
CA GLY A 123 -6.19 -5.73 13.88
C GLY A 123 -6.59 -4.30 13.49
N ALA A 124 -5.90 -3.71 12.52
CA ALA A 124 -6.25 -2.39 11.99
C ALA A 124 -7.61 -2.38 11.28
N ALA A 125 -7.89 -3.40 10.47
CA ALA A 125 -9.16 -3.56 9.77
C ALA A 125 -10.36 -3.75 10.70
N ALA A 126 -10.15 -4.30 11.90
CA ALA A 126 -11.21 -4.51 12.90
C ALA A 126 -11.62 -3.23 13.63
N ARG A 127 -10.77 -2.18 13.67
CA ARG A 127 -11.11 -0.91 14.32
C ARG A 127 -12.17 -0.16 13.52
N GLU A 128 -13.31 0.10 14.15
CA GLU A 128 -14.46 0.71 13.48
C GLU A 128 -14.38 2.24 13.44
N ARG A 129 -13.65 2.86 14.36
CA ARG A 129 -13.56 4.32 14.51
C ARG A 129 -12.14 4.79 14.61
N GLY A 130 -11.90 6.00 14.15
CA GLY A 130 -10.60 6.65 14.18
C GLY A 130 -9.72 6.26 13.01
N ALA A 131 -8.45 6.56 13.15
CA ALA A 131 -7.41 6.23 12.19
C ALA A 131 -6.40 5.25 12.79
N THR A 132 -5.85 4.37 11.95
CA THR A 132 -4.68 3.56 12.30
C THR A 132 -3.59 3.81 11.28
N VAL A 133 -2.40 4.16 11.77
CA VAL A 133 -1.18 4.33 10.98
C VAL A 133 -0.10 3.38 11.49
N PHE A 134 0.89 3.09 10.65
CA PHE A 134 1.98 2.18 10.99
C PHE A 134 3.28 2.96 11.04
N ALA A 135 3.99 2.87 12.15
CA ALA A 135 5.28 3.52 12.37
C ALA A 135 6.42 2.50 12.25
N TYR A 136 7.44 2.85 11.51
CA TYR A 136 8.64 2.05 11.29
C TYR A 136 9.88 2.85 11.66
N HIS A 137 10.83 2.22 12.36
CA HIS A 137 12.05 2.89 12.79
C HIS A 137 13.06 2.99 11.63
N VAL A 138 13.44 4.21 11.26
CA VAL A 138 14.34 4.51 10.13
C VAL A 138 15.58 5.29 10.59
N ARG A 139 16.59 5.36 9.71
CA ARG A 139 17.80 6.16 9.94
C ARG A 139 17.69 7.60 9.46
N ASP A 140 16.84 7.84 8.46
CA ASP A 140 16.64 9.06 7.70
C ASP A 140 15.18 9.57 7.81
N PRO A 141 14.69 9.86 9.05
CA PRO A 141 13.29 10.18 9.30
C PRO A 141 12.84 11.48 8.60
N GLU A 142 13.75 12.40 8.29
CA GLU A 142 13.48 13.67 7.59
C GLU A 142 12.84 13.49 6.21
N ARG A 143 12.84 12.28 5.66
CA ARG A 143 12.21 11.97 4.37
C ARG A 143 10.72 11.70 4.46
N TYR A 144 10.18 11.49 5.66
CA TYR A 144 8.85 10.95 5.92
C TYR A 144 8.04 11.81 6.87
N GLY A 145 6.76 11.51 7.02
CA GLY A 145 6.01 11.94 8.19
C GLY A 145 6.56 11.25 9.44
N VAL A 146 6.87 12.03 10.47
CA VAL A 146 7.51 11.51 11.70
C VAL A 146 6.54 11.61 12.85
N VAL A 147 6.34 10.49 13.55
CA VAL A 147 5.53 10.46 14.78
C VAL A 147 6.44 10.48 16.01
N THR A 148 6.07 11.32 16.98
CA THR A 148 6.74 11.40 18.28
C THR A 148 5.84 10.81 19.35
N PHE A 149 6.45 10.04 20.27
CA PHE A 149 5.77 9.41 21.41
C PHE A 149 6.21 10.04 22.72
N ASN A 150 5.32 10.09 23.69
CA ASN A 150 5.66 10.45 25.06
C ASN A 150 6.24 9.24 25.81
N ARG A 151 6.50 9.41 27.13
CA ARG A 151 7.07 8.34 27.98
C ARG A 151 6.14 7.14 28.18
N ASP A 152 4.86 7.32 27.97
CA ASP A 152 3.81 6.30 28.10
C ASP A 152 3.49 5.63 26.76
N ASP A 153 4.37 5.81 25.74
CA ASP A 153 4.23 5.25 24.40
C ASP A 153 2.98 5.75 23.63
N VAL A 154 2.45 6.92 24.02
CA VAL A 154 1.33 7.56 23.32
C VAL A 154 1.87 8.55 22.29
N ALA A 155 1.35 8.50 21.06
CA ALA A 155 1.68 9.48 20.03
C ALA A 155 1.20 10.88 20.43
N VAL A 156 2.10 11.88 20.35
CA VAL A 156 1.81 13.25 20.78
C VAL A 156 1.98 14.27 19.67
N SER A 157 2.70 13.95 18.59
CA SER A 157 2.81 14.82 17.42
C SER A 157 3.14 14.01 16.17
N ILE A 158 2.76 14.57 15.02
CA ILE A 158 3.16 14.12 13.71
C ILE A 158 3.64 15.33 12.93
N GLU A 159 4.77 15.20 12.25
CA GLU A 159 5.36 16.29 11.46
C GLU A 159 5.76 15.76 10.08
N GLU A 160 5.34 16.47 9.03
CA GLU A 160 5.68 16.12 7.65
C GLU A 160 7.10 16.54 7.31
N LYS A 161 7.96 15.59 7.00
CA LYS A 161 9.35 15.79 6.54
C LYS A 161 10.10 16.87 7.33
N PRO A 162 10.21 16.69 8.65
CA PRO A 162 10.83 17.69 9.52
C PRO A 162 12.32 17.88 9.16
N THR A 163 12.77 19.12 9.14
CA THR A 163 14.21 19.42 8.93
C THR A 163 15.06 19.01 10.13
N ARG A 164 14.46 18.89 11.31
CA ARG A 164 15.08 18.42 12.55
C ARG A 164 14.14 17.43 13.25
N PRO A 165 14.18 16.15 12.85
CA PRO A 165 13.29 15.14 13.40
C PRO A 165 13.48 14.99 14.93
N THR A 166 12.37 14.90 15.65
CA THR A 166 12.38 14.63 17.10
C THR A 166 12.31 13.13 17.43
N SER A 167 12.11 12.31 16.41
CA SER A 167 11.95 10.85 16.51
C SER A 167 12.47 10.18 15.25
N ASN A 168 12.82 8.89 15.36
CA ASN A 168 13.16 8.03 14.21
C ASN A 168 11.99 7.16 13.73
N TRP A 169 10.78 7.42 14.22
CA TRP A 169 9.58 6.68 13.84
C TRP A 169 8.90 7.33 12.64
N ALA A 170 9.19 6.82 11.46
CA ALA A 170 8.53 7.24 10.22
C ALA A 170 7.15 6.60 10.09
N ILE A 171 6.15 7.37 9.69
CA ILE A 171 4.84 6.82 9.31
C ILE A 171 4.96 6.23 7.90
N THR A 172 4.59 4.96 7.78
CA THR A 172 4.64 4.24 6.50
C THR A 172 3.50 4.64 5.58
N GLY A 173 3.56 4.22 4.31
CA GLY A 173 2.51 4.50 3.34
C GLY A 173 1.31 3.54 3.40
N LEU A 174 0.85 3.17 4.60
CA LEU A 174 -0.33 2.33 4.81
C LEU A 174 -1.18 2.93 5.94
N TYR A 175 -2.45 3.16 5.67
CA TYR A 175 -3.36 3.90 6.53
C TYR A 175 -4.74 3.26 6.54
N PHE A 176 -5.40 3.25 7.70
CA PHE A 176 -6.79 2.85 7.86
C PHE A 176 -7.56 4.00 8.50
N PHE A 177 -8.70 4.33 7.96
CA PHE A 177 -9.52 5.45 8.43
C PHE A 177 -11.00 5.05 8.53
N ASP A 178 -11.70 5.64 9.50
CA ASP A 178 -13.15 5.68 9.48
C ASP A 178 -13.65 6.66 8.39
N ASN A 179 -14.96 6.75 8.21
CA ASN A 179 -15.55 7.56 7.13
C ASN A 179 -15.35 9.07 7.29
N ASP A 180 -14.99 9.55 8.48
CA ASP A 180 -14.69 10.99 8.69
C ASP A 180 -13.54 11.48 7.80
N VAL A 181 -12.69 10.58 7.30
CA VAL A 181 -11.55 10.92 6.44
C VAL A 181 -11.96 11.71 5.19
N VAL A 182 -13.11 11.39 4.58
CA VAL A 182 -13.60 12.10 3.37
C VAL A 182 -13.87 13.56 3.69
N ARG A 183 -14.55 13.82 4.81
CA ARG A 183 -14.79 15.19 5.29
C ARG A 183 -13.49 15.90 5.66
N TYR A 184 -12.62 15.23 6.41
CA TYR A 184 -11.34 15.81 6.81
C TYR A 184 -10.45 16.12 5.61
N ALA A 185 -10.41 15.26 4.59
CA ALA A 185 -9.65 15.48 3.36
C ALA A 185 -10.14 16.72 2.60
N SER A 186 -11.46 16.94 2.55
CA SER A 186 -12.05 18.12 1.89
C SER A 186 -11.71 19.45 2.60
N ASP A 187 -11.37 19.38 3.90
CA ASP A 187 -11.00 20.55 4.71
C ASP A 187 -9.48 20.78 4.77
N VAL A 188 -8.64 19.87 4.24
CA VAL A 188 -7.18 20.07 4.20
C VAL A 188 -6.84 21.20 3.24
N ARG A 189 -5.93 22.07 3.65
CA ARG A 189 -5.39 23.15 2.81
C ARG A 189 -4.03 22.74 2.26
N PRO A 190 -3.69 23.16 1.03
CA PRO A 190 -2.36 22.91 0.49
C PRO A 190 -1.27 23.46 1.40
N SER A 191 -0.24 22.65 1.64
CA SER A 191 0.97 23.04 2.36
C SER A 191 1.79 24.06 1.58
N ALA A 192 2.91 24.53 2.16
CA ALA A 192 3.88 25.36 1.44
C ALA A 192 4.46 24.70 0.18
N ARG A 193 4.34 23.37 0.06
CA ARG A 193 4.71 22.58 -1.13
C ARG A 193 3.59 22.51 -2.18
N GLY A 194 2.41 23.05 -1.87
CA GLY A 194 1.23 22.97 -2.73
C GLY A 194 0.50 21.61 -2.66
N GLU A 195 0.83 20.76 -1.68
CA GLU A 195 0.28 19.41 -1.53
C GLU A 195 -0.76 19.34 -0.41
N LEU A 196 -1.81 18.54 -0.58
CA LEU A 196 -2.74 18.13 0.47
C LEU A 196 -2.08 16.99 1.26
N GLU A 197 -1.49 17.35 2.42
CA GLU A 197 -0.65 16.43 3.18
C GLU A 197 -1.50 15.39 3.92
N ILE A 198 -1.05 14.16 3.89
CA ILE A 198 -1.69 13.08 4.67
C ILE A 198 -1.47 13.28 6.17
N THR A 199 -0.37 13.91 6.57
CA THR A 199 -0.06 14.22 7.96
C THR A 199 -1.06 15.21 8.57
N ASP A 200 -1.64 16.12 7.78
CA ASP A 200 -2.70 17.03 8.25
C ASP A 200 -3.98 16.27 8.62
N LEU A 201 -4.31 15.21 7.82
CA LEU A 201 -5.42 14.32 8.19
C LEU A 201 -5.12 13.56 9.48
N GLN A 202 -3.91 13.03 9.60
CA GLN A 202 -3.50 12.26 10.78
C GLN A 202 -3.50 13.13 12.04
N MET A 203 -3.06 14.38 11.93
CA MET A 203 -3.10 15.35 13.03
C MET A 203 -4.53 15.61 13.51
N ARG A 204 -5.52 15.72 12.61
CA ARG A 204 -6.92 15.86 13.02
C ARG A 204 -7.43 14.67 13.84
N TYR A 205 -7.00 13.46 13.49
CA TYR A 205 -7.34 12.26 14.28
C TYR A 205 -6.57 12.22 15.60
N LEU A 206 -5.32 12.69 15.62
CA LEU A 206 -4.51 12.79 16.84
C LEU A 206 -5.14 13.80 17.82
N ASP A 207 -5.48 15.00 17.36
CA ASP A 207 -6.12 16.05 18.16
C ASP A 207 -7.48 15.63 18.71
N ALA A 208 -8.20 14.80 17.96
CA ALA A 208 -9.47 14.20 18.40
C ALA A 208 -9.30 13.00 19.34
N GLY A 209 -8.07 12.59 19.68
CA GLY A 209 -7.80 11.40 20.50
C GLY A 209 -8.20 10.09 19.84
N ARG A 210 -8.25 10.05 18.49
CA ARG A 210 -8.73 8.91 17.70
C ARG A 210 -7.68 8.34 16.74
N LEU A 211 -6.40 8.66 16.94
CA LEU A 211 -5.30 8.10 16.17
C LEU A 211 -4.69 6.91 16.92
N HIS A 212 -4.60 5.78 16.26
CA HIS A 212 -3.87 4.60 16.70
C HIS A 212 -2.59 4.45 15.89
N VAL A 213 -1.46 4.28 16.57
CA VAL A 213 -0.17 4.07 15.91
C VAL A 213 0.33 2.67 16.24
N GLU A 214 0.40 1.82 15.22
CA GLU A 214 0.96 0.47 15.30
C GLU A 214 2.45 0.51 14.98
N ARG A 215 3.31 0.13 15.93
CA ARG A 215 4.76 0.07 15.71
C ARG A 215 5.13 -1.24 15.03
N MET A 216 5.74 -1.14 13.86
CA MET A 216 6.33 -2.28 13.17
C MET A 216 7.72 -2.54 13.77
N GLY A 217 7.82 -3.59 14.59
CA GLY A 217 9.03 -3.96 15.29
C GLY A 217 10.07 -4.67 14.41
N ARG A 218 11.10 -5.24 15.06
CA ARG A 218 12.10 -6.08 14.37
C ARG A 218 11.42 -7.28 13.72
N GLY A 219 11.88 -7.65 12.53
CA GLY A 219 11.27 -8.74 11.74
C GLY A 219 10.24 -8.26 10.72
N PHE A 220 9.90 -6.96 10.74
CA PHE A 220 9.21 -6.31 9.62
C PHE A 220 10.22 -5.63 8.70
N ALA A 221 9.91 -5.60 7.42
CA ALA A 221 10.55 -4.76 6.42
C ALA A 221 9.48 -3.86 5.79
N TRP A 222 9.77 -2.58 5.77
CA TRP A 222 9.05 -1.59 4.99
C TRP A 222 10.05 -0.94 4.04
N LEU A 223 9.77 -1.02 2.74
CA LEU A 223 10.61 -0.51 1.68
C LEU A 223 9.80 0.50 0.85
N ASP A 224 10.32 1.70 0.76
CA ASP A 224 9.86 2.74 -0.14
C ASP A 224 10.73 2.66 -1.41
N THR A 225 10.13 2.47 -2.56
CA THR A 225 10.87 2.28 -3.82
C THR A 225 11.02 3.59 -4.59
N GLY A 226 11.39 4.68 -3.90
CA GLY A 226 11.42 6.04 -4.43
C GLY A 226 12.64 6.43 -5.25
N THR A 227 13.72 5.65 -5.20
CA THR A 227 15.01 5.89 -5.89
C THR A 227 15.49 4.64 -6.60
N PHE A 228 16.52 4.77 -7.46
CA PHE A 228 17.13 3.62 -8.13
C PHE A 228 17.72 2.62 -7.14
N GLU A 229 18.37 3.12 -6.10
CA GLU A 229 18.97 2.30 -5.05
C GLU A 229 17.89 1.52 -4.29
N SER A 230 16.82 2.20 -3.89
CA SER A 230 15.73 1.54 -3.17
C SER A 230 14.95 0.52 -4.02
N LEU A 231 14.90 0.69 -5.35
CA LEU A 231 14.37 -0.33 -6.27
C LEU A 231 15.24 -1.58 -6.30
N ILE A 232 16.57 -1.41 -6.38
CA ILE A 232 17.53 -2.53 -6.37
C ILE A 232 17.48 -3.24 -5.02
N ASP A 233 17.48 -2.50 -3.93
CA ASP A 233 17.42 -3.05 -2.57
C ASP A 233 16.13 -3.85 -2.35
N ALA A 234 14.99 -3.32 -2.80
CA ALA A 234 13.70 -4.00 -2.70
C ALA A 234 13.68 -5.29 -3.55
N ALA A 235 14.18 -5.24 -4.78
CA ALA A 235 14.26 -6.41 -5.65
C ALA A 235 15.19 -7.49 -5.06
N SER A 236 16.35 -7.10 -4.55
CA SER A 236 17.34 -7.99 -3.92
C SER A 236 16.78 -8.63 -2.63
N PHE A 237 16.08 -7.84 -1.82
CA PHE A 237 15.41 -8.32 -0.61
C PHE A 237 14.37 -9.39 -0.93
N VAL A 238 13.46 -9.11 -1.87
CA VAL A 238 12.42 -10.07 -2.29
C VAL A 238 13.06 -11.32 -2.89
N GLN A 239 14.03 -11.17 -3.80
CA GLN A 239 14.76 -12.28 -4.39
C GLN A 239 15.38 -13.19 -3.33
N THR A 240 16.09 -12.60 -2.36
CA THR A 240 16.75 -13.36 -1.30
C THR A 240 15.76 -14.17 -0.48
N LEU A 241 14.63 -13.58 -0.10
CA LEU A 241 13.59 -14.27 0.66
C LEU A 241 12.99 -15.43 -0.15
N GLU A 242 12.58 -15.16 -1.40
CA GLU A 242 11.92 -16.16 -2.25
C GLU A 242 12.86 -17.35 -2.56
N LEU A 243 14.14 -17.07 -2.87
CA LEU A 243 15.11 -18.13 -3.13
C LEU A 243 15.45 -18.98 -1.89
N ARG A 244 15.43 -18.38 -0.70
CA ARG A 244 15.74 -19.08 0.54
C ARG A 244 14.58 -19.86 1.10
N GLN A 245 13.37 -19.33 1.00
CA GLN A 245 12.18 -19.94 1.60
C GLN A 245 11.40 -20.82 0.61
N GLY A 246 11.64 -20.68 -0.70
CA GLY A 246 10.84 -21.37 -1.73
C GLY A 246 9.39 -20.88 -1.79
N MET A 247 9.09 -19.73 -1.17
CA MET A 247 7.75 -19.14 -1.13
C MET A 247 7.78 -17.73 -1.73
N LYS A 248 6.71 -17.37 -2.41
CA LYS A 248 6.61 -16.05 -3.02
C LYS A 248 6.12 -14.98 -2.05
N VAL A 249 6.70 -13.79 -2.14
CA VAL A 249 6.22 -12.59 -1.48
C VAL A 249 5.14 -11.94 -2.35
N ALA A 250 4.03 -11.52 -1.76
CA ALA A 250 2.93 -10.82 -2.46
C ALA A 250 2.38 -11.58 -3.70
N CYS A 251 2.26 -12.90 -3.60
CA CYS A 251 1.60 -13.72 -4.62
C CYS A 251 0.08 -13.58 -4.49
N LEU A 252 -0.53 -12.82 -5.39
CA LEU A 252 -1.95 -12.46 -5.28
C LEU A 252 -2.88 -13.67 -5.36
N GLU A 253 -2.55 -14.66 -6.20
CA GLU A 253 -3.31 -15.91 -6.35
C GLU A 253 -3.28 -16.75 -5.07
N GLU A 254 -2.10 -16.89 -4.47
CA GLU A 254 -1.95 -17.60 -3.19
C GLU A 254 -2.68 -16.90 -2.07
N ILE A 255 -2.53 -15.55 -1.98
CA ILE A 255 -3.23 -14.73 -0.98
C ILE A 255 -4.74 -14.84 -1.17
N ALA A 256 -5.24 -14.71 -2.39
CA ALA A 256 -6.67 -14.85 -2.70
C ALA A 256 -7.24 -16.20 -2.26
N PHE A 257 -6.49 -17.29 -2.49
CA PHE A 257 -6.88 -18.62 -2.02
C PHE A 257 -6.85 -18.71 -0.48
N ARG A 258 -5.77 -18.28 0.16
CA ARG A 258 -5.63 -18.33 1.64
C ARG A 258 -6.66 -17.49 2.36
N MET A 259 -7.07 -16.38 1.75
CA MET A 259 -8.14 -15.50 2.25
C MET A 259 -9.55 -16.00 1.91
N GLY A 260 -9.68 -17.12 1.18
CA GLY A 260 -10.98 -17.67 0.77
C GLY A 260 -11.70 -16.83 -0.29
N PHE A 261 -10.99 -15.99 -1.03
CA PHE A 261 -11.57 -15.17 -2.10
C PHE A 261 -11.81 -16.00 -3.37
N ILE A 262 -10.95 -16.98 -3.64
CA ILE A 262 -11.06 -17.91 -4.75
C ILE A 262 -10.77 -19.34 -4.28
N ASP A 263 -11.24 -20.33 -5.04
CA ASP A 263 -10.98 -21.74 -4.79
C ASP A 263 -9.71 -22.25 -5.48
N ARG A 264 -9.29 -23.48 -5.13
CA ARG A 264 -8.11 -24.15 -5.71
C ARG A 264 -8.21 -24.28 -7.23
N SER A 265 -9.41 -24.57 -7.76
CA SER A 265 -9.61 -24.75 -9.19
C SER A 265 -9.36 -23.45 -9.96
N ARG A 266 -9.73 -22.31 -9.37
CA ARG A 266 -9.44 -20.98 -9.92
C ARG A 266 -7.95 -20.70 -9.93
N VAL A 267 -7.24 -20.97 -8.82
CA VAL A 267 -5.77 -20.81 -8.76
C VAL A 267 -5.09 -21.64 -9.84
N LEU A 268 -5.47 -22.89 -10.03
CA LEU A 268 -4.87 -23.77 -11.05
C LEU A 268 -5.11 -23.27 -12.47
N ARG A 269 -6.29 -22.70 -12.76
CA ARG A 269 -6.54 -22.06 -14.07
C ARG A 269 -5.61 -20.86 -14.31
N LEU A 270 -5.41 -20.01 -13.29
CA LEU A 270 -4.50 -18.87 -13.36
C LEU A 270 -3.04 -19.35 -13.52
N ALA A 271 -2.62 -20.32 -12.72
CA ALA A 271 -1.28 -20.90 -12.79
C ALA A 271 -0.95 -21.47 -14.18
N LYS A 272 -1.93 -22.12 -14.82
CA LYS A 272 -1.76 -22.68 -16.17
C LYS A 272 -1.49 -21.60 -17.22
N SER A 273 -2.11 -20.42 -17.10
CA SER A 273 -1.83 -19.31 -18.01
C SER A 273 -0.41 -18.75 -17.86
N LEU A 274 0.24 -19.01 -16.72
CA LEU A 274 1.57 -18.54 -16.34
C LEU A 274 2.62 -19.66 -16.32
N GLU A 275 2.30 -20.88 -16.75
CA GLU A 275 3.12 -22.10 -16.58
C GLU A 275 4.55 -22.02 -17.12
N LYS A 276 4.80 -21.13 -18.09
CA LYS A 276 6.13 -20.91 -18.68
C LYS A 276 7.05 -20.07 -17.79
N SER A 277 6.49 -19.36 -16.80
CA SER A 277 7.23 -18.52 -15.87
C SER A 277 7.56 -19.27 -14.57
N GLY A 278 8.59 -18.79 -13.83
CA GLY A 278 8.87 -19.29 -12.48
C GLY A 278 7.72 -19.03 -11.51
N TYR A 279 6.96 -17.94 -11.72
CA TYR A 279 5.78 -17.61 -10.94
C TYR A 279 4.65 -18.64 -11.11
N GLY A 280 4.34 -19.01 -12.36
CA GLY A 280 3.32 -20.00 -12.63
C GLY A 280 3.73 -21.41 -12.18
N LYS A 281 5.02 -21.79 -12.33
CA LYS A 281 5.54 -23.07 -11.82
C LYS A 281 5.37 -23.18 -10.31
N TYR A 282 5.70 -22.12 -9.55
CA TYR A 282 5.46 -22.07 -8.11
C TYR A 282 4.00 -22.37 -7.75
N LEU A 283 3.05 -21.72 -8.42
CA LEU A 283 1.62 -21.95 -8.19
C LEU A 283 1.21 -23.41 -8.55
N MET A 284 1.76 -23.95 -9.63
CA MET A 284 1.50 -25.35 -10.01
C MET A 284 2.07 -26.34 -9.00
N GLU A 285 3.25 -26.09 -8.43
CA GLU A 285 3.85 -26.92 -7.38
C GLU A 285 3.05 -26.82 -6.07
N LEU A 286 2.61 -25.61 -5.69
CA LEU A 286 1.88 -25.39 -4.44
C LEU A 286 0.44 -25.94 -4.47
N PHE A 287 -0.23 -25.86 -5.61
CA PHE A 287 -1.66 -26.17 -5.76
C PHE A 287 -1.94 -27.33 -6.71
N GLY A 288 -0.95 -27.87 -7.43
CA GLY A 288 -1.11 -29.00 -8.32
C GLY A 288 -1.43 -30.31 -7.59
N PRO A 289 -1.84 -31.37 -8.33
CA PRO A 289 -1.88 -32.68 -7.76
C PRO A 289 -0.46 -33.12 -7.38
N GLY A 290 -0.27 -33.54 -6.12
CA GLY A 290 0.99 -34.07 -5.63
C GLY A 290 1.32 -35.40 -6.32
#